data_a1a9c925197e5d1c6c54effec7a52da0
#
_entry.id   a1a9c925197e5d1c6c54effec7a52da0
#
_cell.length_a   1.000
_cell.length_b   1.000
_cell.length_c   1.000
_cell.angle_alpha   90.00
_cell.angle_beta   90.00
_cell.angle_gamma   90.00
#
_symmetry.space_group_name_H-M   'P 1'
#
loop_
_entity.id
_entity.type
_entity.pdbx_description
1 polymer ?
#
loop_
_entity_poly.entity_id
_entity_poly.type
_entity_poly.pdbx_seq_one_letter_code
_entity_poly.pdbx_strand_id
1 'polypeptide(L)' 'MKKQDDHLFKIGEIAKILGITRKTILVYEDMGLLTPAVKDENSGYRYYTADNIP' A
#
# COMPACT_ATOMS: atom_id res chain seq x y z
N MET A 1 -17.80 16.80 -7.33
CA MET A 1 -17.48 16.24 -6.77
C MET A 1 -16.42 15.57 -6.86
N LYS A 2 -15.79 15.55 -6.74
CA LYS A 2 -14.95 14.85 -6.81
C LYS A 2 -14.77 13.95 -5.96
N LYS A 3 -14.63 13.20 -6.07
CA LYS A 3 -14.59 12.36 -5.23
C LYS A 3 -13.34 11.75 -5.05
N GLN A 4 -12.80 11.66 -3.97
CA GLN A 4 -11.59 11.01 -3.71
C GLN A 4 -11.79 9.55 -3.75
N ASP A 5 -10.84 8.79 -4.26
CA ASP A 5 -10.88 7.34 -4.27
C ASP A 5 -10.31 6.84 -2.96
N ASP A 6 -11.18 6.40 -2.06
CA ASP A 6 -10.77 5.91 -0.76
C ASP A 6 -10.59 4.41 -0.72
N HIS A 7 -10.54 3.76 -1.88
CA HIS A 7 -10.37 2.32 -1.91
C HIS A 7 -9.04 1.93 -1.26
N LEU A 8 -9.10 0.96 -0.35
CA LEU A 8 -7.92 0.46 0.32
C LEU A 8 -7.45 -0.80 -0.36
N PHE A 9 -6.20 -0.81 -0.80
CA PHE A 9 -5.58 -1.95 -1.45
C PHE A 9 -4.75 -2.71 -0.44
N LYS A 10 -4.87 -4.03 -0.43
CA LYS A 10 -3.98 -4.85 0.37
C LYS A 10 -2.63 -4.93 -0.32
N ILE A 11 -1.61 -5.30 0.45
CA ILE A 11 -0.25 -5.35 -0.07
C ILE A 11 -0.16 -6.26 -1.30
N GLY A 12 -0.89 -7.39 -1.29
CA GLY A 12 -0.89 -8.28 -2.44
C GLY A 12 -1.47 -7.64 -3.68
N GLU A 13 -2.48 -6.80 -3.50
CA GLU A 13 -3.10 -6.10 -4.62
C GLU A 13 -2.15 -5.05 -5.19
N ILE A 14 -1.48 -4.31 -4.32
CA ILE A 14 -0.53 -3.29 -4.76
C ILE A 14 0.63 -3.97 -5.49
N ALA A 15 1.12 -5.09 -4.97
CA ALA A 15 2.20 -5.82 -5.62
C ALA A 15 1.82 -6.19 -7.04
N LYS A 16 0.57 -6.63 -7.22
CA LYS A 16 0.10 -7.05 -8.53
C LYS A 16 -0.02 -5.84 -9.47
N ILE A 17 -0.54 -4.74 -8.95
CA ILE A 17 -0.70 -3.54 -9.76
C ILE A 17 0.65 -3.00 -10.22
N LEU A 18 1.62 -2.99 -9.33
CA LEU A 18 2.94 -2.45 -9.65
C LEU A 18 3.83 -3.45 -10.35
N GLY A 19 3.43 -4.73 -10.38
CA GLY A 19 4.24 -5.76 -11.03
C GLY A 19 5.48 -6.12 -10.24
N ILE A 20 5.42 -6.03 -8.93
CA ILE A 20 6.55 -6.36 -8.06
C ILE A 20 6.07 -7.32 -6.98
N THR A 21 7.00 -7.83 -6.18
CA THR A 21 6.67 -8.77 -5.12
C THR A 21 6.28 -8.02 -3.85
N ARG A 22 5.60 -8.73 -2.95
CA ARG A 22 5.27 -8.16 -1.65
C ARG A 22 6.54 -7.78 -0.89
N LYS A 23 7.56 -8.61 -1.01
CA LYS A 23 8.83 -8.33 -0.34
C LYS A 23 9.40 -7.00 -0.79
N THR A 24 9.31 -6.72 -2.09
CA THR A 24 9.81 -5.47 -2.62
C THR A 24 9.04 -4.28 -2.03
N ILE A 25 7.73 -4.44 -1.85
CA ILE A 25 6.92 -3.38 -1.24
C ILE A 25 7.37 -3.14 0.19
N LEU A 26 7.64 -4.21 0.94
CA LEU A 26 8.09 -4.06 2.33
C LEU A 26 9.46 -3.38 2.39
N VAL A 27 10.32 -3.67 1.43
CA VAL A 27 11.62 -3.00 1.35
C VAL A 27 11.42 -1.51 1.08
N TYR A 28 10.52 -1.16 0.18
CA TYR A 28 10.24 0.24 -0.11
C TYR A 28 9.69 0.95 1.11
N GLU A 29 8.83 0.28 1.87
CA GLU A 29 8.28 0.85 3.09
C GLU A 29 9.40 1.10 4.09
N ASP A 30 10.30 0.13 4.23
CA ASP A 30 11.41 0.24 5.16
C ASP A 30 12.33 1.38 4.78
N MET A 31 12.46 1.66 3.49
CA MET A 31 13.30 2.75 3.01
C MET A 31 12.60 4.10 3.04
N GLY A 32 11.35 4.12 3.45
CA GLY A 32 10.58 5.37 3.50
C GLY A 32 10.06 5.84 2.16
N LEU A 33 10.12 4.98 1.14
CA LEU A 33 9.64 5.34 -0.20
C LEU A 33 8.15 5.10 -0.35
N LEU A 34 7.57 4.30 0.52
CA LEU A 34 6.17 3.95 0.44
C LEU A 34 5.63 3.83 1.85
N THR A 35 4.54 4.55 2.15
CA THR A 35 3.96 4.53 3.47
C THR A 35 2.52 4.06 3.36
N PRO A 36 2.12 3.02 4.10
CA PRO A 36 0.72 2.57 4.04
C PRO A 36 -0.20 3.62 4.64
N ALA A 37 -1.40 3.71 4.08
CA ALA A 37 -2.40 4.63 4.61
C ALA A 37 -2.92 4.13 5.95
N VAL A 38 -3.03 2.80 6.09
CA VAL A 38 -3.52 2.19 7.33
C VAL A 38 -2.66 0.96 7.62
N LYS A 39 -2.31 0.79 8.87
CA LYS A 39 -1.63 -0.41 9.31
C LYS A 39 -2.41 -0.97 10.49
N ASP A 40 -2.91 -2.18 10.35
CA ASP A 40 -3.69 -2.83 11.39
C ASP A 40 -2.71 -3.42 12.41
N GLU A 41 -2.71 -2.86 13.59
CA GLU A 41 -1.76 -3.27 14.61
C GLU A 41 -2.03 -4.67 15.13
N ASN A 42 -3.27 -5.12 15.03
CA ASN A 42 -3.61 -6.45 15.53
C ASN A 42 -3.14 -7.54 14.57
N SER A 43 -3.35 -7.35 13.28
CA SER A 43 -3.02 -8.37 12.29
C SER A 43 -1.71 -8.11 11.57
N GLY A 44 -1.24 -6.87 11.61
CA GLY A 44 -0.04 -6.49 10.88
C GLY A 44 -0.31 -6.23 9.42
N TYR A 45 -1.56 -6.28 8.99
CA TYR A 45 -1.89 -6.02 7.60
C TYR A 45 -1.73 -4.54 7.28
N ARG A 46 -1.28 -4.27 6.08
CA ARG A 46 -1.10 -2.92 5.58
C ARG A 46 -2.04 -2.67 4.44
N TYR A 47 -2.59 -1.45 4.40
CA TYR A 47 -3.53 -1.05 3.36
C TYR A 47 -3.03 0.25 2.74
N TYR A 48 -3.17 0.34 1.43
CA TYR A 48 -2.65 1.47 0.66
C TYR A 48 -3.78 2.09 -0.14
N THR A 49 -3.66 3.37 -0.42
CA THR A 49 -4.60 4.05 -1.31
C THR A 49 -3.88 4.40 -2.60
N ALA A 50 -4.64 4.85 -3.59
CA ALA A 50 -4.03 5.24 -4.86
C ALA A 50 -3.02 6.37 -4.66
N ASP A 51 -3.23 7.20 -3.64
CA ASP A 51 -2.32 8.31 -3.35
C ASP A 51 -0.97 7.83 -2.85
N ASN A 52 -0.90 6.61 -2.33
CA ASN A 52 0.36 6.05 -1.84
C ASN A 52 1.22 5.49 -2.96
N ILE A 53 0.64 5.31 -4.15
CA ILE A 53 1.36 4.72 -5.26
C ILE A 53 2.05 5.82 -6.04
N PRO A 54 3.37 5.75 -6.16
CA PRO A 54 4.11 6.81 -6.87
C PRO A 54 3.81 6.87 -8.35
#